data_71b5dab2cdb84cbd95158efc0673d9a7
#
_entry.id   71b5dab2cdb84cbd95158efc0673d9a7
#
_cell.length_a   1.000
_cell.length_b   1.000
_cell.length_c   1.000
_cell.angle_alpha   90.00
_cell.angle_beta   90.00
_cell.angle_gamma   90.00
#
_symmetry.space_group_name_H-M   'P 1'
#
loop_
_entity.id
_entity.type
_entity.pdbx_description
1 polymer ?
#
loop_
_entity_poly.entity_id
_entity_poly.type
_entity_poly.pdbx_seq_one_letter_code
_entity_poly.pdbx_strand_id
1 'polypeptide(L)'
;MPHYESQAHVRWACKYHIVFIPKYRRKSLYGRLRREVGGILRELCDQKGVTLLEGHAMPDHIHLLLAIPPKHSVAHVVGFLKGKSAVRIHRGFVTPARRGRSAHFWARGYFVSTVGLNEHTVRN
;
A
#
# COMPACT_ATOMS: atom_id res chain seq x y z
N MET A 1 19.46 3.46 -14.89
CA MET A 1 20.11 4.09 -13.71
C MET A 1 19.25 3.88 -12.46
N PRO A 2 19.80 3.31 -11.41
CA PRO A 2 19.06 3.24 -10.18
C PRO A 2 18.72 4.63 -9.67
N HIS A 3 17.54 4.78 -9.15
CA HIS A 3 17.12 6.04 -8.57
C HIS A 3 17.31 5.98 -7.06
N TYR A 4 18.02 6.97 -6.51
CA TYR A 4 18.30 7.05 -5.07
C TYR A 4 17.47 8.15 -4.45
N GLU A 5 16.88 7.84 -3.32
CA GLU A 5 16.18 8.80 -2.49
C GLU A 5 17.14 9.38 -1.45
N SER A 6 16.74 10.48 -0.83
CA SER A 6 17.52 11.11 0.24
C SER A 6 16.73 11.22 1.51
N GLN A 7 17.38 10.89 2.62
CA GLN A 7 16.91 11.14 3.96
C GLN A 7 18.09 11.73 4.71
N ALA A 8 17.90 12.75 5.54
CA ALA A 8 18.97 13.53 6.16
C ALA A 8 20.30 12.74 6.29
N HIS A 9 21.31 13.14 5.54
CA HIS A 9 22.65 12.53 5.52
C HIS A 9 22.72 11.08 5.03
N VAL A 10 21.62 10.54 4.48
CA VAL A 10 21.57 9.15 4.01
C VAL A 10 20.96 9.11 2.62
N ARG A 11 21.61 8.40 1.72
CA ARG A 11 21.03 8.04 0.42
C ARG A 11 20.50 6.62 0.51
N TRP A 12 19.34 6.36 -0.10
CA TRP A 12 18.74 5.06 0.00
C TRP A 12 17.94 4.71 -1.26
N ALA A 13 17.73 3.41 -1.44
CA ALA A 13 16.98 2.87 -2.57
C ALA A 13 16.20 1.63 -2.11
N CYS A 14 15.36 1.82 -1.11
CA CYS A 14 14.58 0.73 -0.50
C CYS A 14 13.21 0.69 -1.14
N LYS A 15 13.05 -0.18 -2.14
CA LYS A 15 11.79 -0.33 -2.88
C LYS A 15 11.24 -1.72 -2.67
N TYR A 16 9.93 -1.79 -2.54
CA TYR A 16 9.24 -3.04 -2.24
C TYR A 16 7.97 -3.18 -3.06
N HIS A 17 7.74 -4.40 -3.58
CA HIS A 17 6.43 -4.81 -4.05
C HIS A 17 5.63 -5.30 -2.85
N ILE A 18 4.43 -4.79 -2.68
CA ILE A 18 3.56 -5.15 -1.58
C ILE A 18 2.19 -5.51 -2.13
N VAL A 19 1.67 -6.65 -1.69
CA VAL A 19 0.33 -7.10 -2.07
C VAL A 19 -0.46 -7.40 -0.82
N PHE A 20 -1.67 -6.86 -0.73
CA PHE A 20 -2.61 -7.27 0.30
C PHE A 20 -4.01 -7.39 -0.28
N ILE A 21 -4.85 -8.14 0.40
CA ILE A 21 -6.13 -8.57 -0.13
C ILE A 21 -7.29 -8.21 0.81
N PRO A 22 -8.49 -7.99 0.25
CA PRO A 22 -9.68 -7.85 1.08
C PRO A 22 -9.94 -9.10 1.90
N LYS A 23 -10.59 -8.93 3.04
CA LYS A 23 -10.92 -10.03 3.94
C LYS A 23 -11.74 -11.07 3.20
N TYR A 24 -11.41 -12.34 3.42
CA TYR A 24 -12.01 -13.50 2.76
C TYR A 24 -11.78 -13.55 1.25
N ARG A 25 -10.78 -12.82 0.76
CA ARG A 25 -10.44 -12.76 -0.67
C ARG A 25 -11.64 -12.41 -1.55
N ARG A 26 -12.55 -11.60 -1.02
CA ARG A 26 -13.73 -11.19 -1.78
C ARG A 26 -13.33 -10.18 -2.86
N LYS A 27 -14.05 -10.24 -3.99
CA LYS A 27 -13.89 -9.26 -5.05
C LYS A 27 -14.61 -7.98 -4.66
N SER A 28 -14.08 -7.32 -3.63
CA SER A 28 -14.67 -6.13 -3.05
C SER A 28 -14.23 -4.83 -3.70
N LEU A 29 -13.13 -4.88 -4.45
CA LEU A 29 -12.55 -3.70 -5.07
C LEU A 29 -13.12 -3.51 -6.47
N TYR A 30 -14.25 -2.85 -6.55
CA TYR A 30 -14.91 -2.56 -7.82
C TYR A 30 -15.61 -1.20 -7.75
N GLY A 31 -16.05 -0.70 -8.90
CA GLY A 31 -16.81 0.53 -8.98
C GLY A 31 -16.07 1.72 -8.40
N ARG A 32 -16.80 2.56 -7.65
CA ARG A 32 -16.25 3.78 -7.06
C ARG A 32 -15.10 3.51 -6.11
N LEU A 33 -15.21 2.46 -5.29
CA LEU A 33 -14.13 2.11 -4.36
C LEU A 33 -12.84 1.81 -5.11
N ARG A 34 -12.90 1.01 -6.15
CA ARG A 34 -11.73 0.67 -6.95
C ARG A 34 -11.07 1.91 -7.54
N ARG A 35 -11.88 2.86 -7.99
CA ARG A 35 -11.36 4.11 -8.56
C ARG A 35 -10.70 5.01 -7.53
N GLU A 36 -11.18 4.98 -6.29
CA GLU A 36 -10.73 5.92 -5.26
C GLU A 36 -9.69 5.37 -4.30
N VAL A 37 -9.56 4.03 -4.20
CA VAL A 37 -8.64 3.43 -3.25
C VAL A 37 -7.18 3.84 -3.51
N GLY A 38 -6.82 4.01 -4.76
CA GLY A 38 -5.48 4.47 -5.10
C GLY A 38 -5.16 5.84 -4.53
N GLY A 39 -6.11 6.77 -4.61
CA GLY A 39 -5.95 8.11 -4.03
C GLY A 39 -5.86 8.08 -2.51
N ILE A 40 -6.67 7.22 -1.88
CA ILE A 40 -6.61 7.03 -0.43
C ILE A 40 -5.21 6.55 -0.01
N LEU A 41 -4.70 5.54 -0.68
CA LEU A 41 -3.38 4.99 -0.35
C LEU A 41 -2.26 5.99 -0.64
N ARG A 42 -2.39 6.76 -1.72
CA ARG A 42 -1.39 7.79 -2.04
C ARG A 42 -1.33 8.87 -0.95
N GLU A 43 -2.47 9.35 -0.48
CA GLU A 43 -2.50 10.33 0.60
C GLU A 43 -1.87 9.78 1.87
N LEU A 44 -2.16 8.52 2.21
CA LEU A 44 -1.61 7.90 3.40
C LEU A 44 -0.10 7.71 3.28
N CYS A 45 0.38 7.34 2.10
CA CYS A 45 1.83 7.26 1.85
C CYS A 45 2.48 8.62 2.06
N ASP A 46 1.87 9.68 1.53
CA ASP A 46 2.40 11.04 1.70
C ASP A 46 2.50 11.42 3.18
N GLN A 47 1.51 11.05 3.99
CA GLN A 47 1.53 11.32 5.43
C GLN A 47 2.69 10.64 6.13
N LYS A 48 3.15 9.52 5.62
CA LYS A 48 4.26 8.75 6.20
C LYS A 48 5.62 9.07 5.59
N GLY A 49 5.67 9.92 4.57
CA GLY A 49 6.91 10.15 3.86
C GLY A 49 7.34 8.96 3.02
N VAL A 50 6.38 8.14 2.60
CA VAL A 50 6.59 6.99 1.73
C VAL A 50 6.16 7.37 0.32
N THR A 51 6.96 7.01 -0.68
CA THR A 51 6.61 7.30 -2.07
C THR A 51 5.87 6.12 -2.70
N LEU A 52 4.66 6.37 -3.15
CA LEU A 52 3.92 5.39 -3.93
C LEU A 52 4.33 5.53 -5.40
N LEU A 53 5.15 4.60 -5.88
CA LEU A 53 5.69 4.63 -7.23
C LEU A 53 4.68 4.09 -8.25
N GLU A 54 4.03 2.98 -7.92
CA GLU A 54 3.00 2.37 -8.74
C GLU A 54 1.95 1.75 -7.85
N GLY A 55 0.71 1.78 -8.30
CA GLY A 55 -0.38 1.13 -7.58
C GLY A 55 -1.39 0.56 -8.57
N HIS A 56 -1.84 -0.65 -8.31
CA HIS A 56 -2.84 -1.34 -9.12
C HIS A 56 -3.90 -1.95 -8.22
N ALA A 57 -5.14 -1.54 -8.43
CA ALA A 57 -6.28 -2.10 -7.71
C ALA A 57 -6.96 -3.13 -8.61
N MET A 58 -6.81 -4.40 -8.27
CA MET A 58 -7.53 -5.49 -8.91
C MET A 58 -8.77 -5.81 -8.07
N PRO A 59 -9.77 -6.53 -8.62
CA PRO A 59 -10.98 -6.78 -7.84
C PRO A 59 -10.74 -7.45 -6.49
N ASP A 60 -9.73 -8.30 -6.37
CA ASP A 60 -9.47 -9.10 -5.18
C ASP A 60 -8.13 -8.82 -4.51
N HIS A 61 -7.38 -7.81 -4.96
CA HIS A 61 -6.12 -7.45 -4.30
C HIS A 61 -5.65 -6.05 -4.71
N ILE A 62 -4.75 -5.52 -3.88
CA ILE A 62 -4.01 -4.30 -4.17
C ILE A 62 -2.55 -4.68 -4.35
N HIS A 63 -1.93 -4.15 -5.40
CA HIS A 63 -0.49 -4.31 -5.65
C HIS A 63 0.15 -2.92 -5.65
N LEU A 64 1.13 -2.71 -4.79
CA LEU A 64 1.82 -1.43 -4.64
C LEU A 64 3.31 -1.60 -4.84
N LEU A 65 3.93 -0.60 -5.44
CA LEU A 65 5.38 -0.47 -5.45
C LEU A 65 5.70 0.78 -4.63
N LEU A 66 6.35 0.58 -3.48
CA LEU A 66 6.65 1.64 -2.52
C LEU A 66 8.14 1.86 -2.36
N ALA A 67 8.54 3.12 -2.25
CA ALA A 67 9.87 3.49 -1.78
C ALA A 67 9.73 3.90 -0.32
N ILE A 68 10.32 3.12 0.58
CA ILE A 68 10.18 3.30 2.03
C ILE A 68 11.50 3.75 2.63
N PRO A 69 11.53 4.92 3.32
CA PRO A 69 12.75 5.38 3.97
C PRO A 69 13.28 4.37 5.00
N PRO A 70 14.60 4.26 5.17
CA PRO A 70 15.18 3.29 6.12
C PRO A 70 14.69 3.44 7.56
N LYS A 71 14.23 4.62 7.94
CA LYS A 71 13.71 4.86 9.30
C LYS A 71 12.42 4.12 9.60
N HIS A 72 11.72 3.62 8.57
CA HIS A 72 10.47 2.87 8.76
C HIS A 72 10.66 1.41 8.40
N SER A 73 10.09 0.52 9.19
CA SER A 73 9.98 -0.88 8.79
C SER A 73 8.84 -1.05 7.79
N VAL A 74 8.96 -2.07 6.94
CA VAL A 74 7.88 -2.43 6.01
C VAL A 74 6.60 -2.76 6.79
N ALA A 75 6.72 -3.52 7.88
CA ALA A 75 5.57 -3.90 8.68
C ALA A 75 4.84 -2.69 9.25
N HIS A 76 5.58 -1.68 9.71
CA HIS A 76 4.99 -0.45 10.22
C HIS A 76 4.21 0.28 9.13
N VAL A 77 4.80 0.43 7.96
CA VAL A 77 4.17 1.13 6.85
C VAL A 77 2.92 0.39 6.37
N VAL A 78 3.01 -0.92 6.16
CA VAL A 78 1.86 -1.71 5.71
C VAL A 78 0.75 -1.69 6.76
N GLY A 79 1.09 -1.81 8.04
CA GLY A 79 0.12 -1.72 9.12
C GLY A 79 -0.62 -0.39 9.11
N PHE A 80 0.13 0.70 8.93
CA PHE A 80 -0.46 2.04 8.82
C PHE A 80 -1.40 2.14 7.61
N LEU A 81 -0.94 1.71 6.44
CA LEU A 81 -1.75 1.78 5.22
C LEU A 81 -3.03 0.97 5.33
N LYS A 82 -2.92 -0.27 5.82
CA LYS A 82 -4.08 -1.15 5.97
C LYS A 82 -5.06 -0.61 7.02
N GLY A 83 -4.55 -0.19 8.16
CA GLY A 83 -5.40 0.30 9.24
C GLY A 83 -6.14 1.58 8.88
N LYS A 84 -5.41 2.57 8.38
CA LYS A 84 -6.01 3.86 8.04
C LYS A 84 -6.91 3.78 6.82
N SER A 85 -6.53 3.00 5.81
CA SER A 85 -7.38 2.84 4.63
C SER A 85 -8.67 2.10 4.97
N ALA A 86 -8.61 1.10 5.85
CA ALA A 86 -9.81 0.38 6.29
C ALA A 86 -10.82 1.35 6.92
N VAL A 87 -10.35 2.26 7.79
CA VAL A 87 -11.23 3.25 8.41
C VAL A 87 -11.89 4.15 7.34
N ARG A 88 -11.11 4.64 6.40
CA ARG A 88 -11.63 5.52 5.34
C ARG A 88 -12.61 4.80 4.43
N ILE A 89 -12.32 3.52 4.10
CA ILE A 89 -13.20 2.70 3.28
C ILE A 89 -14.52 2.45 4.00
N HIS A 90 -14.48 2.11 5.28
CA HIS A 90 -15.70 1.90 6.05
C HIS A 90 -16.56 3.14 6.14
N ARG A 91 -15.95 4.30 6.33
CA ARG A 91 -16.70 5.56 6.42
C ARG A 91 -17.32 5.98 5.08
N GLY A 92 -16.60 5.78 3.99
CA GLY A 92 -17.02 6.28 2.69
C GLY A 92 -17.78 5.31 1.82
N PHE A 93 -17.63 4.01 2.05
CA PHE A 93 -18.11 2.99 1.10
C PHE A 93 -18.91 1.87 1.75
N VAL A 94 -18.93 1.78 3.07
CA VAL A 94 -19.69 0.75 3.78
C VAL A 94 -20.88 1.40 4.45
N THR A 95 -22.08 0.80 4.27
CA THR A 95 -23.29 1.34 4.84
C THR A 95 -23.21 1.34 6.38
N PRO A 96 -23.87 2.31 7.06
CA PRO A 96 -23.87 2.35 8.51
C PRO A 96 -24.32 1.03 9.17
N ALA A 97 -25.25 0.30 8.54
CA ALA A 97 -25.72 -0.96 9.06
C ALA A 97 -24.63 -2.03 9.13
N ARG A 98 -23.61 -1.92 8.28
CA ARG A 98 -22.51 -2.90 8.20
C ARG A 98 -21.26 -2.48 8.95
N ARG A 99 -21.13 -1.21 9.33
CA ARG A 99 -19.91 -0.68 9.95
C ARG A 99 -19.54 -1.36 11.24
N GLY A 100 -20.52 -1.78 12.03
CA GLY A 100 -20.26 -2.43 13.30
C GLY A 100 -19.91 -3.91 13.22
N ARG A 101 -20.03 -4.51 12.05
CA ARG A 101 -19.83 -5.96 11.89
C ARG A 101 -18.38 -6.34 11.61
N SER A 102 -17.60 -5.45 11.05
CA SER A 102 -16.20 -5.74 10.74
C SER A 102 -15.42 -4.45 10.79
N ALA A 103 -14.46 -4.38 11.68
CA ALA A 103 -13.50 -3.29 11.72
C ALA A 103 -12.37 -3.50 10.71
N HIS A 104 -12.32 -4.67 10.07
CA HIS A 104 -11.20 -5.05 9.21
C HIS A 104 -11.67 -5.26 7.77
N PHE A 105 -11.29 -4.34 6.90
CA PHE A 105 -11.55 -4.49 5.47
C PHE A 105 -10.57 -5.48 4.84
N TRP A 106 -9.31 -5.43 5.25
CA TRP A 106 -8.23 -6.23 4.68
C TRP A 106 -8.02 -7.53 5.44
N ALA A 107 -7.62 -8.57 4.73
CA ALA A 107 -7.18 -9.81 5.35
C ALA A 107 -5.90 -9.57 6.13
N ARG A 108 -5.61 -10.42 7.11
CA ARG A 108 -4.35 -10.38 7.85
C ARG A 108 -3.20 -10.71 6.90
N GLY A 109 -2.04 -10.11 7.19
CA GLY A 109 -0.85 -10.38 6.43
C GLY A 109 -0.78 -9.63 5.12
N TYR A 110 0.31 -9.85 4.43
CA TYR A 110 0.59 -9.24 3.14
C TYR A 110 1.77 -9.98 2.52
N PHE A 111 1.91 -9.86 1.21
CA PHE A 111 3.09 -10.33 0.52
C PHE A 111 4.03 -9.15 0.32
N VAL A 112 5.34 -9.38 0.49
CA VAL A 112 6.35 -8.36 0.23
C VAL A 112 7.55 -8.99 -0.48
N SER A 113 8.07 -8.27 -1.47
CA SER A 113 9.36 -8.60 -2.06
C SER A 113 10.14 -7.32 -2.28
N THR A 114 11.46 -7.42 -2.14
CA THR A 114 12.34 -6.29 -2.38
C THR A 114 12.63 -6.13 -3.87
N VAL A 115 12.89 -4.88 -4.27
CA VAL A 115 13.38 -4.57 -5.59
C VAL A 115 14.84 -4.18 -5.44
N GLY A 116 15.75 -5.02 -5.94
CA GLY A 116 17.16 -4.78 -5.80
C GLY A 116 17.71 -3.82 -6.82
N LEU A 117 18.83 -3.16 -6.50
CA LEU A 117 19.53 -2.31 -7.44
C LEU A 117 20.00 -3.08 -8.68
N ASN A 118 20.39 -4.33 -8.46
CA ASN A 118 20.87 -5.18 -9.54
C ASN A 118 19.82 -5.47 -10.61
N GLU A 119 18.55 -5.40 -10.25
CA GLU A 119 17.47 -5.60 -11.21
C GLU A 119 17.52 -4.55 -12.31
N HIS A 120 17.77 -3.31 -11.96
CA HIS A 120 17.94 -2.25 -12.95
C HIS A 120 19.20 -2.45 -13.77
N THR A 121 20.27 -2.82 -13.11
CA THR A 121 21.56 -3.03 -13.77
C THR A 121 21.50 -4.14 -14.80
N VAL A 122 20.86 -5.25 -14.44
CA VAL A 122 20.75 -6.41 -15.33
C VAL A 122 19.88 -6.12 -16.55
N ARG A 123 18.86 -5.30 -16.37
CA ARG A 123 17.95 -4.97 -17.48
C ARG A 123 18.49 -3.95 -18.45
N ASN A 124 19.47 -3.23 -18.03
CA ASN A 124 20.13 -2.23 -18.87
C ASN A 124 21.30 -2.83 -19.62
#